data_99b41693684165038997ed5211a99c34
#
_entry.id   99b41693684165038997ed5211a99c34
#
_cell.length_a   1.000
_cell.length_b   1.000
_cell.length_c   1.000
_cell.angle_alpha   90.00
_cell.angle_beta   90.00
_cell.angle_gamma   90.00
#
_symmetry.space_group_name_H-M   'P 1'
#
loop_
_entity.id
_entity.type
_entity.pdbx_description
1 polymer ?
#
loop_
_entity_poly.entity_id
_entity_poly.type
_entity_poly.pdbx_seq_one_letter_code
_entity_poly.pdbx_strand_id
1 'polypeptide(L)'
;MTERSAPRVIPLLDLRASTMLPPSAVFAENSRIEAHGLLSDTRGRNLRDLRISVTDRCNFRCSYCMPKEIFDKDYPYLPHASLLSFEEITRIAQQFVNHGVQKIRLTGGEPLLRKNIEILIEKLAALRTVEGKPLDLTLTTNGSLLARKAKSLKAAGLQRVTVSLDGLDDAVFRSMNDVDFPVAQVLDGIRAAQEAGLGPIKVNMVVKRGTNDHEIIPMARHFKGSGIVLRFIEYMDVGATNGWRMNDVLPSAEVIQLLQTELPLIALEPASVGETAQRWGFADASGAHDVQAGEIGVISSVTQAFCSDCNRARLSTEGQLYLCLFASQGHDLRNLVRNGSTDEDLASAIGHIWTGRTDRYSELRSGMAADTGSGVRRVEMSYIGG
;
A
#
# COMPACT_ATOMS: atom_id res chain seq x y z
N MET A 1 37.07 -34.02 -14.43
CA MET A 1 36.84 -32.81 -15.23
C MET A 1 35.36 -32.46 -15.06
N THR A 2 35.06 -31.53 -14.17
CA THR A 2 33.68 -31.08 -13.88
C THR A 2 33.40 -29.86 -14.76
N GLU A 3 32.52 -30.04 -15.74
CA GLU A 3 32.02 -28.95 -16.56
C GLU A 3 31.32 -27.89 -15.67
N ARG A 4 31.89 -26.69 -15.61
CA ARG A 4 31.21 -25.52 -15.03
C ARG A 4 30.14 -25.10 -16.03
N SER A 5 28.87 -25.23 -15.65
CA SER A 5 27.76 -24.66 -16.42
C SER A 5 27.95 -23.14 -16.52
N ALA A 6 27.86 -22.60 -17.72
CA ALA A 6 27.93 -21.16 -17.97
C ALA A 6 26.79 -20.45 -17.22
N PRO A 7 27.04 -19.24 -16.69
CA PRO A 7 26.00 -18.47 -16.01
C PRO A 7 24.85 -18.18 -16.98
N ARG A 8 23.63 -18.59 -16.63
CA ARG A 8 22.43 -18.18 -17.35
C ARG A 8 22.24 -16.68 -17.17
N VAL A 9 22.55 -15.92 -18.20
CA VAL A 9 22.14 -14.52 -18.29
C VAL A 9 20.62 -14.53 -18.50
N ILE A 10 19.86 -14.19 -17.47
CA ILE A 10 18.43 -13.90 -17.59
C ILE A 10 18.36 -12.46 -18.12
N PRO A 11 17.91 -12.21 -19.36
CA PRO A 11 17.75 -10.84 -19.81
C PRO A 11 16.71 -10.18 -18.93
N LEU A 12 17.09 -9.12 -18.22
CA LEU A 12 16.17 -8.19 -17.60
C LEU A 12 15.46 -7.42 -18.73
N LEU A 13 14.40 -8.01 -19.27
CA LEU A 13 13.45 -7.24 -20.07
C LEU A 13 12.85 -6.21 -19.13
N ASP A 14 13.07 -4.92 -19.44
CA ASP A 14 12.42 -3.80 -18.76
C ASP A 14 10.91 -3.84 -19.10
N LEU A 15 10.16 -4.63 -18.34
CA LEU A 15 8.70 -4.76 -18.46
C LEU A 15 7.96 -3.54 -17.88
N ARG A 16 8.65 -2.41 -17.72
CA ARG A 16 8.05 -1.09 -17.59
C ARG A 16 7.47 -0.58 -18.92
N ALA A 17 7.24 -1.48 -19.89
CA ALA A 17 6.50 -1.16 -21.10
C ALA A 17 5.09 -0.70 -20.67
N SER A 18 4.96 0.61 -20.46
CA SER A 18 3.69 1.27 -20.28
C SER A 18 2.81 0.91 -21.49
N THR A 19 1.55 0.60 -21.23
CA THR A 19 0.55 0.74 -22.27
C THR A 19 0.55 2.24 -22.57
N MET A 20 1.34 2.66 -23.57
CA MET A 20 1.35 4.06 -23.99
C MET A 20 -0.08 4.39 -24.36
N LEU A 21 -0.70 5.26 -23.58
CA LEU A 21 -1.83 6.01 -24.14
C LEU A 21 -1.30 6.59 -25.45
N PRO A 22 -2.00 6.42 -26.57
CA PRO A 22 -1.52 6.91 -27.85
C PRO A 22 -1.08 8.36 -27.66
N PRO A 23 0.11 8.77 -28.17
CA PRO A 23 0.56 10.14 -28.06
C PRO A 23 -0.53 11.03 -28.62
N SER A 24 -0.99 11.99 -27.83
CA SER A 24 -2.09 12.91 -28.18
C SER A 24 -3.37 12.20 -28.68
N ALA A 25 -3.90 11.23 -27.93
CA ALA A 25 -5.34 11.06 -27.91
C ALA A 25 -5.92 12.35 -27.29
N VAL A 26 -5.93 13.44 -28.07
CA VAL A 26 -6.88 14.53 -27.88
C VAL A 26 -8.22 13.80 -28.00
N PHE A 27 -8.79 13.42 -26.86
CA PHE A 27 -10.12 12.81 -26.84
C PHE A 27 -11.02 13.79 -27.57
N ALA A 28 -11.73 13.33 -28.62
CA ALA A 28 -12.68 14.18 -29.32
C ALA A 28 -13.55 14.85 -28.24
N GLU A 29 -13.86 16.15 -28.37
CA GLU A 29 -14.57 16.90 -27.31
C GLU A 29 -15.80 16.18 -26.79
N ASN A 30 -16.46 15.38 -27.62
CA ASN A 30 -17.65 14.58 -27.29
C ASN A 30 -17.33 13.30 -26.42
N SER A 31 -16.07 12.98 -26.17
CA SER A 31 -15.65 11.84 -25.34
C SER A 31 -14.95 12.25 -24.04
N ARG A 32 -14.87 13.55 -23.73
CA ARG A 32 -14.27 14.01 -22.48
C ARG A 32 -15.11 13.59 -21.28
N ILE A 33 -14.45 12.99 -20.29
CA ILE A 33 -15.05 12.69 -18.99
C ILE A 33 -14.74 13.86 -18.06
N GLU A 34 -15.76 14.64 -17.75
CA GLU A 34 -15.63 15.72 -16.79
C GLU A 34 -15.55 15.16 -15.35
N ALA A 35 -14.82 15.87 -14.49
CA ALA A 35 -14.68 15.48 -13.09
C ALA A 35 -15.86 16.04 -12.25
N HIS A 36 -16.79 15.15 -11.85
CA HIS A 36 -18.01 15.52 -11.12
C HIS A 36 -18.05 14.97 -9.69
N GLY A 37 -16.91 14.57 -9.13
CA GLY A 37 -16.81 14.10 -7.75
C GLY A 37 -17.20 12.65 -7.48
N LEU A 38 -17.76 11.93 -8.44
CA LEU A 38 -18.08 10.52 -8.32
C LEU A 38 -17.74 9.78 -9.60
N LEU A 39 -16.74 8.93 -9.55
CA LEU A 39 -16.30 8.13 -10.69
C LEU A 39 -16.39 6.65 -10.33
N SER A 40 -17.17 5.89 -11.10
CA SER A 40 -17.38 4.45 -10.91
C SER A 40 -16.79 3.66 -12.07
N ASP A 41 -16.28 2.47 -11.80
CA ASP A 41 -15.81 1.53 -12.83
C ASP A 41 -16.94 0.64 -13.36
N THR A 42 -16.61 -0.29 -14.27
CA THR A 42 -17.57 -1.24 -14.88
C THR A 42 -18.27 -2.15 -13.87
N ARG A 43 -17.79 -2.23 -12.63
CA ARG A 43 -18.35 -3.04 -11.54
C ARG A 43 -19.03 -2.19 -10.46
N GLY A 44 -19.23 -0.89 -10.69
CA GLY A 44 -19.83 0.04 -9.75
C GLY A 44 -18.92 0.43 -8.58
N ARG A 45 -17.59 0.19 -8.65
CA ARG A 45 -16.65 0.55 -7.61
C ARG A 45 -16.22 2.00 -7.76
N ASN A 46 -16.50 2.79 -6.74
CA ASN A 46 -16.17 4.22 -6.74
C ASN A 46 -14.69 4.47 -6.50
N LEU A 47 -14.09 5.43 -7.20
CA LEU A 47 -12.74 5.93 -6.94
C LEU A 47 -12.74 6.78 -5.66
N ARG A 48 -12.04 6.33 -4.60
CA ARG A 48 -12.04 6.99 -3.28
C ARG A 48 -10.67 7.13 -2.62
N ASP A 49 -9.75 6.22 -2.91
CA ASP A 49 -8.43 6.10 -2.25
C ASP A 49 -7.33 6.13 -3.33
N LEU A 50 -6.44 7.11 -3.27
CA LEU A 50 -5.26 7.20 -4.11
C LEU A 50 -4.02 6.86 -3.28
N ARG A 51 -3.28 5.83 -3.69
CA ARG A 51 -1.96 5.53 -3.14
C ARG A 51 -0.89 6.10 -4.05
N ILE A 52 0.06 6.82 -3.47
CA ILE A 52 1.14 7.47 -4.22
C ILE A 52 2.46 6.92 -3.72
N SER A 53 3.17 6.21 -4.58
CA SER A 53 4.55 5.80 -4.35
C SER A 53 5.46 7.00 -4.63
N VAL A 54 6.23 7.43 -3.63
CA VAL A 54 7.10 8.61 -3.76
C VAL A 54 8.57 8.24 -4.00
N THR A 55 8.91 6.96 -3.87
CA THR A 55 10.25 6.41 -4.11
C THR A 55 10.18 4.89 -4.29
N ASP A 56 11.03 4.35 -5.12
CA ASP A 56 11.26 2.91 -5.31
C ASP A 56 12.31 2.35 -4.32
N ARG A 57 12.99 3.23 -3.55
CA ARG A 57 14.05 2.86 -2.62
C ARG A 57 13.50 2.55 -1.24
N CYS A 58 14.06 1.52 -0.60
CA CYS A 58 13.79 1.17 0.79
C CYS A 58 15.13 0.89 1.50
N ASN A 59 15.17 1.14 2.80
CA ASN A 59 16.30 0.78 3.66
C ASN A 59 16.12 -0.58 4.36
N PHE A 60 14.96 -1.25 4.17
CA PHE A 60 14.73 -2.63 4.56
C PHE A 60 14.77 -3.56 3.34
N ARG A 61 14.94 -4.86 3.60
CA ARG A 61 14.96 -5.93 2.61
C ARG A 61 13.96 -7.04 2.98
N CYS A 62 12.77 -6.63 3.43
CA CYS A 62 11.75 -7.57 3.85
C CYS A 62 11.57 -8.69 2.83
N SER A 63 11.70 -9.92 3.29
CA SER A 63 11.72 -11.13 2.45
C SER A 63 10.46 -11.28 1.60
N TYR A 64 9.36 -10.69 2.03
CA TYR A 64 8.07 -10.72 1.33
C TYR A 64 7.86 -9.53 0.37
N CYS A 65 8.75 -8.52 0.35
CA CYS A 65 8.56 -7.29 -0.42
C CYS A 65 9.75 -6.96 -1.33
N MET A 66 10.95 -6.91 -0.79
CA MET A 66 12.19 -6.54 -1.49
C MET A 66 13.35 -7.45 -1.08
N PRO A 67 13.29 -8.76 -1.37
CA PRO A 67 14.33 -9.71 -0.95
C PRO A 67 15.70 -9.29 -1.47
N LYS A 68 16.73 -9.39 -0.60
CA LYS A 68 18.08 -8.86 -0.86
C LYS A 68 18.81 -9.55 -2.02
N GLU A 69 18.38 -10.77 -2.38
CA GLU A 69 18.90 -11.51 -3.52
C GLU A 69 18.57 -10.86 -4.86
N ILE A 70 17.52 -10.03 -4.88
CA ILE A 70 17.04 -9.30 -6.06
C ILE A 70 17.34 -7.81 -5.92
N PHE A 71 17.05 -7.22 -4.75
CA PHE A 71 17.19 -5.78 -4.47
C PHE A 71 18.50 -5.50 -3.76
N ASP A 72 19.61 -5.94 -4.35
CA ASP A 72 20.94 -5.73 -3.83
C ASP A 72 21.46 -4.29 -4.07
N LYS A 73 22.77 -4.07 -3.81
CA LYS A 73 23.42 -2.76 -4.01
C LYS A 73 23.50 -2.35 -5.49
N ASP A 74 23.46 -3.31 -6.41
CA ASP A 74 23.61 -3.10 -7.84
C ASP A 74 22.24 -3.06 -8.57
N TYR A 75 21.13 -3.20 -7.82
CA TYR A 75 19.78 -3.11 -8.36
C TYR A 75 19.55 -1.74 -9.04
N PRO A 76 19.06 -1.72 -10.30
CA PRO A 76 18.89 -0.49 -11.07
C PRO A 76 17.66 0.32 -10.62
N TYR A 77 17.76 0.97 -9.45
CA TYR A 77 16.74 1.91 -9.00
C TYR A 77 16.56 3.06 -9.98
N LEU A 78 15.35 3.62 -10.01
CA LEU A 78 15.04 4.74 -10.89
C LEU A 78 16.00 5.93 -10.67
N PRO A 79 16.52 6.52 -11.75
CA PRO A 79 17.26 7.78 -11.64
C PRO A 79 16.32 8.90 -11.16
N HIS A 80 16.86 9.85 -10.39
CA HIS A 80 16.07 10.93 -9.78
C HIS A 80 15.24 11.72 -10.82
N ALA A 81 15.76 11.93 -12.01
CA ALA A 81 15.05 12.62 -13.10
C ALA A 81 13.82 11.88 -13.62
N SER A 82 13.73 10.55 -13.41
CA SER A 82 12.58 9.76 -13.79
C SER A 82 11.43 9.88 -12.78
N LEU A 83 11.72 10.29 -11.55
CA LEU A 83 10.70 10.45 -10.51
C LEU A 83 9.81 11.64 -10.81
N LEU A 84 8.55 11.55 -10.43
CA LEU A 84 7.68 12.73 -10.41
C LEU A 84 8.19 13.77 -9.42
N SER A 85 8.10 15.06 -9.78
CA SER A 85 8.29 16.17 -8.86
C SER A 85 7.10 16.27 -7.90
N PHE A 86 7.23 17.03 -6.83
CA PHE A 86 6.12 17.24 -5.89
C PHE A 86 4.98 18.04 -6.53
N GLU A 87 5.31 18.94 -7.46
CA GLU A 87 4.34 19.69 -8.27
C GLU A 87 3.57 18.77 -9.21
N GLU A 88 4.27 17.87 -9.92
CA GLU A 88 3.64 16.88 -10.80
C GLU A 88 2.71 15.94 -10.01
N ILE A 89 3.16 15.44 -8.84
CA ILE A 89 2.33 14.62 -7.93
C ILE A 89 1.09 15.40 -7.49
N THR A 90 1.24 16.65 -7.09
CA THR A 90 0.13 17.48 -6.61
C THR A 90 -0.86 17.74 -7.73
N ARG A 91 -0.40 18.05 -8.95
CA ARG A 91 -1.23 18.25 -10.13
C ARG A 91 -2.07 17.01 -10.45
N ILE A 92 -1.43 15.82 -10.47
CA ILE A 92 -2.14 14.55 -10.68
C ILE A 92 -3.14 14.30 -9.55
N ALA A 93 -2.73 14.46 -8.29
CA ALA A 93 -3.58 14.24 -7.11
C ALA A 93 -4.82 15.14 -7.12
N GLN A 94 -4.70 16.40 -7.58
CA GLN A 94 -5.84 17.31 -7.72
C GLN A 94 -6.90 16.74 -8.67
N GLN A 95 -6.50 16.14 -9.81
CA GLN A 95 -7.45 15.56 -10.75
C GLN A 95 -8.15 14.32 -10.17
N PHE A 96 -7.45 13.51 -9.38
CA PHE A 96 -8.07 12.42 -8.64
C PHE A 96 -9.08 12.93 -7.60
N VAL A 97 -8.76 14.02 -6.91
CA VAL A 97 -9.68 14.67 -5.94
C VAL A 97 -10.92 15.19 -6.65
N ASN A 98 -10.77 15.80 -7.80
CA ASN A 98 -11.88 16.27 -8.64
C ASN A 98 -12.79 15.10 -9.07
N HIS A 99 -12.25 13.89 -9.21
CA HIS A 99 -12.99 12.64 -9.47
C HIS A 99 -13.50 11.92 -8.21
N GLY A 100 -13.44 12.55 -7.03
CA GLY A 100 -14.06 12.05 -5.80
C GLY A 100 -13.14 11.28 -4.86
N VAL A 101 -11.82 11.34 -5.07
CA VAL A 101 -10.85 10.83 -4.09
C VAL A 101 -10.95 11.65 -2.81
N GLN A 102 -11.12 10.98 -1.69
CA GLN A 102 -11.24 11.56 -0.35
C GLN A 102 -10.03 11.22 0.52
N LYS A 103 -9.25 10.24 0.09
CA LYS A 103 -8.10 9.75 0.86
C LYS A 103 -6.87 9.59 -0.03
N ILE A 104 -5.76 10.13 0.46
CA ILE A 104 -4.44 9.95 -0.16
C ILE A 104 -3.52 9.24 0.84
N ARG A 105 -2.85 8.18 0.35
CA ARG A 105 -1.84 7.47 1.12
C ARG A 105 -0.49 7.59 0.44
N LEU A 106 0.46 8.21 1.13
CA LEU A 106 1.86 8.20 0.71
C LEU A 106 2.51 6.86 1.08
N THR A 107 3.24 6.30 0.14
CA THR A 107 3.91 5.01 0.24
C THR A 107 5.13 4.98 -0.69
N GLY A 108 5.64 3.81 -1.04
CA GLY A 108 6.79 3.61 -1.92
C GLY A 108 7.53 2.36 -1.51
N GLY A 109 8.85 2.35 -1.65
CA GLY A 109 9.71 1.52 -0.83
C GLY A 109 9.59 2.01 0.62
N GLU A 110 10.43 2.96 1.03
CA GLU A 110 10.22 3.69 2.30
C GLU A 110 10.02 5.19 2.02
N PRO A 111 8.82 5.73 2.18
CA PRO A 111 8.51 7.11 1.78
C PRO A 111 9.32 8.16 2.55
N LEU A 112 9.72 7.88 3.80
CA LEU A 112 10.50 8.81 4.60
C LEU A 112 11.96 8.97 4.11
N LEU A 113 12.41 8.15 3.15
CA LEU A 113 13.68 8.35 2.44
C LEU A 113 13.58 9.45 1.37
N ARG A 114 12.37 9.79 0.91
CA ARG A 114 12.20 10.90 -0.04
C ARG A 114 12.55 12.22 0.65
N LYS A 115 13.62 12.86 0.20
CA LYS A 115 14.08 14.13 0.76
C LYS A 115 12.97 15.19 0.68
N ASN A 116 12.79 15.95 1.76
CA ASN A 116 11.81 17.04 1.85
C ASN A 116 10.33 16.60 1.60
N ILE A 117 9.97 15.36 1.97
CA ILE A 117 8.61 14.84 1.80
C ILE A 117 7.56 15.73 2.48
N GLU A 118 7.96 16.48 3.50
CA GLU A 118 7.11 17.45 4.22
C GLU A 118 6.50 18.48 3.26
N ILE A 119 7.26 18.95 2.25
CA ILE A 119 6.76 19.88 1.22
C ILE A 119 5.63 19.25 0.41
N LEU A 120 5.74 17.97 0.04
CA LEU A 120 4.65 17.27 -0.64
C LEU A 120 3.42 17.14 0.26
N ILE A 121 3.62 16.82 1.54
CA ILE A 121 2.54 16.69 2.51
C ILE A 121 1.80 18.02 2.65
N GLU A 122 2.49 19.16 2.76
CA GLU A 122 1.89 20.50 2.81
C GLU A 122 1.06 20.79 1.57
N LYS A 123 1.59 20.50 0.37
CA LYS A 123 0.86 20.68 -0.89
C LYS A 123 -0.43 19.83 -0.94
N LEU A 124 -0.35 18.55 -0.54
CA LEU A 124 -1.50 17.65 -0.55
C LEU A 124 -2.51 18.00 0.57
N ALA A 125 -2.05 18.45 1.73
CA ALA A 125 -2.91 18.88 2.83
C ALA A 125 -3.70 20.17 2.50
N ALA A 126 -3.23 20.96 1.54
CA ALA A 126 -3.94 22.14 1.04
C ALA A 126 -5.13 21.79 0.13
N LEU A 127 -5.14 20.58 -0.49
CA LEU A 127 -6.23 20.14 -1.34
C LEU A 127 -7.53 19.93 -0.55
N ARG A 128 -8.66 20.09 -1.22
CA ARG A 128 -10.00 19.90 -0.63
C ARG A 128 -10.80 18.95 -1.51
N THR A 129 -11.58 18.07 -0.86
CA THR A 129 -12.54 17.22 -1.57
C THR A 129 -13.58 18.08 -2.31
N VAL A 130 -14.33 17.46 -3.20
CA VAL A 130 -15.41 18.16 -3.92
C VAL A 130 -16.47 18.75 -2.97
N GLU A 131 -16.58 18.21 -1.74
CA GLU A 131 -17.44 18.76 -0.68
C GLU A 131 -16.75 19.86 0.17
N GLY A 132 -15.54 20.29 -0.22
CA GLY A 132 -14.76 21.30 0.52
C GLY A 132 -14.09 20.82 1.81
N LYS A 133 -14.12 19.50 2.09
CA LYS A 133 -13.51 18.90 3.29
C LYS A 133 -12.02 18.68 3.11
N PRO A 134 -11.22 18.67 4.20
CA PRO A 134 -9.84 18.19 4.15
C PRO A 134 -9.77 16.73 3.67
N LEU A 135 -8.70 16.39 2.94
CA LEU A 135 -8.41 15.01 2.57
C LEU A 135 -7.96 14.19 3.80
N ASP A 136 -8.31 12.90 3.82
CA ASP A 136 -7.70 11.93 4.73
C ASP A 136 -6.27 11.61 4.23
N LEU A 137 -5.29 12.39 4.71
CA LEU A 137 -3.89 12.26 4.30
C LEU A 137 -3.13 11.35 5.28
N THR A 138 -2.64 10.23 4.78
CA THR A 138 -1.96 9.20 5.57
C THR A 138 -0.66 8.75 4.91
N LEU A 139 0.24 8.15 5.68
CA LEU A 139 1.51 7.63 5.22
C LEU A 139 1.72 6.21 5.77
N THR A 140 2.28 5.31 4.95
CA THR A 140 2.72 3.98 5.39
C THR A 140 4.24 3.96 5.44
N THR A 141 4.83 3.50 6.55
CA THR A 141 6.28 3.49 6.76
C THR A 141 6.73 2.23 7.51
N ASN A 142 7.98 1.84 7.31
CA ASN A 142 8.63 0.82 8.13
C ASN A 142 9.05 1.33 9.52
N GLY A 143 8.81 2.60 9.82
CA GLY A 143 9.06 3.21 11.13
C GLY A 143 10.51 3.62 11.40
N SER A 144 11.48 3.21 10.59
CA SER A 144 12.91 3.44 10.86
C SER A 144 13.32 4.91 10.99
N LEU A 145 12.59 5.82 10.33
CA LEU A 145 12.85 7.26 10.37
C LEU A 145 11.79 8.04 11.15
N LEU A 146 10.74 7.35 11.64
CA LEU A 146 9.54 7.99 12.18
C LEU A 146 9.83 8.79 13.45
N ALA A 147 10.67 8.28 14.36
CA ALA A 147 11.04 8.98 15.59
C ALA A 147 11.61 10.39 15.32
N ARG A 148 12.40 10.54 14.26
CA ARG A 148 13.03 11.82 13.88
C ARG A 148 12.08 12.74 13.12
N LYS A 149 11.07 12.20 12.43
CA LYS A 149 10.23 12.92 11.48
C LYS A 149 8.79 13.18 11.96
N ALA A 150 8.31 12.49 12.99
CA ALA A 150 6.91 12.55 13.42
C ALA A 150 6.39 14.00 13.60
N LYS A 151 7.17 14.85 14.28
CA LYS A 151 6.78 16.25 14.53
C LYS A 151 6.72 17.08 13.24
N SER A 152 7.70 16.97 12.33
CA SER A 152 7.71 17.70 11.06
C SER A 152 6.60 17.23 10.11
N LEU A 153 6.33 15.92 10.08
CA LEU A 153 5.23 15.35 9.30
C LEU A 153 3.87 15.88 9.79
N LYS A 154 3.67 15.94 11.11
CA LYS A 154 2.44 16.50 11.69
C LYS A 154 2.30 17.98 11.38
N ALA A 155 3.36 18.77 11.54
CA ALA A 155 3.38 20.19 11.23
C ALA A 155 3.06 20.47 9.76
N ALA A 156 3.52 19.59 8.84
CA ALA A 156 3.20 19.66 7.42
C ALA A 156 1.75 19.28 7.07
N GLY A 157 0.97 18.80 8.03
CA GLY A 157 -0.46 18.48 7.84
C GLY A 157 -0.77 17.00 7.68
N LEU A 158 0.20 16.10 7.87
CA LEU A 158 -0.09 14.66 7.91
C LEU A 158 -1.02 14.36 9.10
N GLN A 159 -2.07 13.59 8.85
CA GLN A 159 -3.06 13.31 9.91
C GLN A 159 -2.69 12.05 10.68
N ARG A 160 -2.31 10.96 9.99
CA ARG A 160 -2.07 9.66 10.61
C ARG A 160 -1.06 8.81 9.86
N VAL A 161 -0.51 7.84 10.56
CA VAL A 161 0.46 6.90 10.00
C VAL A 161 0.00 5.45 10.14
N THR A 162 0.48 4.63 9.22
CA THR A 162 0.47 3.18 9.34
C THR A 162 1.92 2.71 9.41
N VAL A 163 2.27 1.94 10.43
CA VAL A 163 3.63 1.42 10.62
C VAL A 163 3.64 -0.08 10.35
N SER A 164 4.59 -0.54 9.55
CA SER A 164 4.82 -1.98 9.35
C SER A 164 5.71 -2.51 10.46
N LEU A 165 5.22 -3.57 11.17
CA LEU A 165 5.92 -4.18 12.29
C LEU A 165 5.52 -5.66 12.36
N ASP A 166 6.44 -6.55 12.02
CA ASP A 166 6.16 -7.97 11.81
C ASP A 166 6.48 -8.87 13.02
N GLY A 167 6.74 -8.29 14.19
CA GLY A 167 6.96 -8.97 15.45
C GLY A 167 7.56 -8.03 16.50
N LEU A 168 7.52 -8.44 17.78
CA LEU A 168 8.13 -7.75 18.93
C LEU A 168 9.47 -8.37 19.32
N ASP A 169 9.65 -9.66 19.05
CA ASP A 169 10.95 -10.32 19.25
C ASP A 169 11.95 -9.76 18.22
N ASP A 170 13.10 -9.27 18.73
CA ASP A 170 14.10 -8.59 17.90
C ASP A 170 14.73 -9.53 16.87
N ALA A 171 14.88 -10.82 17.18
CA ALA A 171 15.42 -11.80 16.23
C ALA A 171 14.42 -12.10 15.11
N VAL A 172 13.14 -12.27 15.45
CA VAL A 172 12.05 -12.45 14.48
C VAL A 172 11.94 -11.22 13.59
N PHE A 173 11.90 -10.02 14.18
CA PHE A 173 11.78 -8.78 13.42
C PHE A 173 12.96 -8.57 12.46
N ARG A 174 14.20 -8.82 12.91
CA ARG A 174 15.40 -8.73 12.03
C ARG A 174 15.37 -9.78 10.92
N SER A 175 14.86 -10.97 11.16
CA SER A 175 14.73 -11.99 10.13
C SER A 175 13.69 -11.61 9.07
N MET A 176 12.63 -10.91 9.45
CA MET A 176 11.58 -10.44 8.53
C MET A 176 12.03 -9.24 7.69
N ASN A 177 12.72 -8.26 8.31
CA ASN A 177 13.19 -7.06 7.61
C ASN A 177 14.52 -7.26 6.87
N ASP A 178 15.22 -8.35 7.15
CA ASP A 178 16.48 -8.83 6.55
C ASP A 178 17.60 -7.77 6.50
N VAL A 179 17.61 -6.90 7.50
CA VAL A 179 18.68 -5.93 7.79
C VAL A 179 18.91 -5.85 9.29
N ASP A 180 20.06 -5.35 9.70
CA ASP A 180 20.40 -5.21 11.14
C ASP A 180 19.74 -3.96 11.74
N PHE A 181 18.38 -3.96 11.81
CA PHE A 181 17.59 -2.87 12.39
C PHE A 181 16.77 -3.36 13.57
N PRO A 182 16.96 -2.81 14.80
CA PRO A 182 16.29 -3.32 15.99
C PRO A 182 14.83 -2.87 16.08
N VAL A 183 13.96 -3.75 16.58
CA VAL A 183 12.53 -3.49 16.78
C VAL A 183 12.28 -2.30 17.70
N ALA A 184 13.12 -2.10 18.72
CA ALA A 184 13.01 -1.00 19.68
C ALA A 184 12.94 0.38 19.00
N GLN A 185 13.70 0.61 17.92
CA GLN A 185 13.67 1.88 17.17
C GLN A 185 12.35 2.10 16.42
N VAL A 186 11.67 1.04 15.99
CA VAL A 186 10.33 1.15 15.38
C VAL A 186 9.31 1.51 16.45
N LEU A 187 9.38 0.86 17.62
CA LEU A 187 8.51 1.16 18.78
C LEU A 187 8.71 2.60 19.26
N ASP A 188 9.95 3.10 19.28
CA ASP A 188 10.25 4.52 19.57
C ASP A 188 9.61 5.45 18.52
N GLY A 189 9.64 5.05 17.25
CA GLY A 189 8.97 5.76 16.17
C GLY A 189 7.45 5.83 16.35
N ILE A 190 6.82 4.74 16.76
CA ILE A 190 5.38 4.68 17.04
C ILE A 190 5.03 5.62 18.20
N ARG A 191 5.81 5.58 19.29
CA ARG A 191 5.63 6.48 20.44
C ARG A 191 5.76 7.94 20.04
N ALA A 192 6.81 8.30 19.28
CA ALA A 192 7.00 9.66 18.79
C ALA A 192 5.83 10.13 17.88
N ALA A 193 5.24 9.23 17.11
CA ALA A 193 4.06 9.53 16.30
C ALA A 193 2.82 9.80 17.17
N GLN A 194 2.60 9.03 18.26
CA GLN A 194 1.53 9.30 19.23
C GLN A 194 1.73 10.66 19.90
N GLU A 195 2.92 10.94 20.41
CA GLU A 195 3.28 12.21 21.04
C GLU A 195 3.12 13.42 20.10
N ALA A 196 3.39 13.22 18.81
CA ALA A 196 3.17 14.25 17.79
C ALA A 196 1.70 14.43 17.40
N GLY A 197 0.78 13.59 17.89
CA GLY A 197 -0.65 13.63 17.54
C GLY A 197 -0.95 13.11 16.13
N LEU A 198 -0.12 12.21 15.58
CA LEU A 198 -0.42 11.47 14.36
C LEU A 198 -1.33 10.29 14.69
N GLY A 199 -2.64 10.42 14.53
CA GLY A 199 -3.56 9.37 14.95
C GLY A 199 -4.90 9.38 14.23
N PRO A 200 -5.64 8.23 14.27
CA PRO A 200 -5.26 6.96 14.90
C PRO A 200 -4.12 6.25 14.17
N ILE A 201 -3.15 5.75 14.94
CA ILE A 201 -2.04 4.97 14.39
C ILE A 201 -2.53 3.55 14.10
N LYS A 202 -2.09 3.01 12.97
CA LYS A 202 -2.29 1.61 12.62
C LYS A 202 -0.93 0.91 12.54
N VAL A 203 -0.86 -0.29 13.10
CA VAL A 203 0.31 -1.18 12.95
C VAL A 203 -0.11 -2.36 12.07
N ASN A 204 0.64 -2.61 11.01
CA ASN A 204 0.42 -3.73 10.11
C ASN A 204 1.47 -4.80 10.37
N MET A 205 1.04 -6.04 10.55
CA MET A 205 1.86 -7.23 10.60
C MET A 205 1.50 -8.15 9.42
N VAL A 206 2.45 -8.40 8.53
CA VAL A 206 2.30 -9.47 7.53
C VAL A 206 2.59 -10.79 8.25
N VAL A 207 1.60 -11.69 8.26
CA VAL A 207 1.73 -12.99 8.94
C VAL A 207 2.16 -14.05 7.93
N LYS A 208 3.30 -14.67 8.19
CA LYS A 208 3.84 -15.80 7.43
C LYS A 208 3.91 -17.03 8.31
N ARG A 209 3.18 -18.10 7.93
CA ARG A 209 3.12 -19.36 8.66
C ARG A 209 4.53 -19.93 8.89
N GLY A 210 4.81 -20.36 10.13
CA GLY A 210 6.09 -20.93 10.53
C GLY A 210 7.26 -19.95 10.58
N THR A 211 7.00 -18.64 10.44
CA THR A 211 8.04 -17.60 10.49
C THR A 211 7.79 -16.63 11.66
N ASN A 212 6.66 -15.94 11.68
CA ASN A 212 6.30 -14.96 12.71
C ASN A 212 4.88 -15.15 13.27
N ASP A 213 4.22 -16.23 12.94
CA ASP A 213 2.87 -16.56 13.43
C ASP A 213 2.79 -16.73 14.97
N HIS A 214 3.88 -17.10 15.63
CA HIS A 214 3.98 -17.12 17.09
C HIS A 214 3.99 -15.72 17.74
N GLU A 215 4.22 -14.65 16.95
CA GLU A 215 4.15 -13.25 17.40
C GLU A 215 2.72 -12.68 17.45
N ILE A 216 1.72 -13.39 16.93
CA ILE A 216 0.33 -12.89 16.84
C ILE A 216 -0.21 -12.50 18.22
N ILE A 217 -0.13 -13.40 19.20
CA ILE A 217 -0.63 -13.15 20.57
C ILE A 217 0.21 -12.09 21.29
N PRO A 218 1.55 -12.16 21.30
CA PRO A 218 2.38 -11.09 21.85
C PRO A 218 2.06 -9.70 21.30
N MET A 219 1.92 -9.58 19.98
CA MET A 219 1.57 -8.31 19.30
C MET A 219 0.18 -7.82 19.76
N ALA A 220 -0.82 -8.68 19.77
CA ALA A 220 -2.17 -8.32 20.19
C ALA A 220 -2.22 -7.86 21.65
N ARG A 221 -1.51 -8.53 22.56
CA ARG A 221 -1.39 -8.14 23.96
C ARG A 221 -0.69 -6.79 24.13
N HIS A 222 0.39 -6.56 23.37
CA HIS A 222 1.18 -5.32 23.43
C HIS A 222 0.35 -4.09 23.03
N PHE A 223 -0.47 -4.22 21.98
CA PHE A 223 -1.25 -3.08 21.47
C PHE A 223 -2.65 -2.97 22.08
N LYS A 224 -3.14 -3.96 22.84
CA LYS A 224 -4.40 -3.86 23.57
C LYS A 224 -4.38 -2.68 24.54
N GLY A 225 -5.39 -1.81 24.48
CA GLY A 225 -5.49 -0.61 25.35
C GLY A 225 -4.52 0.53 25.01
N SER A 226 -3.71 0.40 23.96
CA SER A 226 -2.74 1.43 23.55
C SER A 226 -3.32 2.56 22.70
N GLY A 227 -4.57 2.44 22.23
CA GLY A 227 -5.17 3.30 21.23
C GLY A 227 -4.65 3.09 19.79
N ILE A 228 -3.84 2.05 19.59
CA ILE A 228 -3.30 1.65 18.28
C ILE A 228 -4.11 0.49 17.72
N VAL A 229 -4.46 0.57 16.44
CA VAL A 229 -5.16 -0.53 15.74
C VAL A 229 -4.13 -1.47 15.12
N LEU A 230 -3.97 -2.65 15.70
CA LEU A 230 -3.14 -3.71 15.11
C LEU A 230 -3.91 -4.41 13.98
N ARG A 231 -3.24 -4.65 12.84
CA ARG A 231 -3.82 -5.36 11.71
C ARG A 231 -2.92 -6.48 11.24
N PHE A 232 -3.47 -7.68 11.20
CA PHE A 232 -2.83 -8.86 10.63
C PHE A 232 -3.18 -8.97 9.15
N ILE A 233 -2.19 -9.18 8.31
CA ILE A 233 -2.33 -9.26 6.85
C ILE A 233 -1.85 -10.62 6.40
N GLU A 234 -2.68 -11.36 5.67
CA GLU A 234 -2.26 -12.61 5.03
C GLU A 234 -1.08 -12.36 4.08
N TYR A 235 -0.08 -13.25 4.11
CA TYR A 235 1.04 -13.21 3.18
C TYR A 235 0.56 -13.39 1.74
N MET A 236 0.82 -12.39 0.89
CA MET A 236 0.28 -12.30 -0.47
C MET A 236 1.32 -12.58 -1.55
N ASP A 237 0.85 -13.05 -2.70
CA ASP A 237 1.60 -13.25 -3.95
C ASP A 237 1.81 -11.94 -4.73
N VAL A 238 2.22 -10.87 -4.04
CA VAL A 238 2.49 -9.55 -4.65
C VAL A 238 3.84 -9.52 -5.34
N GLY A 239 3.91 -8.82 -6.49
CA GLY A 239 5.13 -8.81 -7.29
C GLY A 239 5.45 -10.16 -7.93
N ALA A 240 6.71 -10.36 -8.28
CA ALA A 240 7.20 -11.58 -8.92
C ALA A 240 8.43 -12.18 -8.21
N THR A 241 8.89 -11.58 -7.10
CA THR A 241 10.21 -11.89 -6.51
C THR A 241 10.15 -12.41 -5.08
N ASN A 242 9.00 -12.41 -4.43
CA ASN A 242 8.86 -12.71 -3.00
C ASN A 242 8.81 -14.22 -2.64
N GLY A 243 8.90 -15.11 -3.62
CA GLY A 243 8.92 -16.57 -3.40
C GLY A 243 7.66 -17.13 -2.75
N TRP A 244 6.52 -16.47 -2.93
CA TRP A 244 5.25 -16.83 -2.30
C TRP A 244 4.80 -18.27 -2.60
N ARG A 245 4.28 -18.94 -1.56
CA ARG A 245 3.65 -20.26 -1.65
C ARG A 245 2.41 -20.27 -0.77
N MET A 246 1.37 -20.95 -1.21
CA MET A 246 0.09 -21.06 -0.47
C MET A 246 0.28 -21.69 0.93
N ASN A 247 1.23 -22.61 1.09
CA ASN A 247 1.53 -23.26 2.37
C ASN A 247 2.10 -22.28 3.42
N ASP A 248 2.66 -21.15 2.98
CA ASP A 248 3.20 -20.11 3.87
C ASP A 248 2.11 -19.13 4.33
N VAL A 249 0.88 -19.27 3.81
CA VAL A 249 -0.27 -18.41 4.20
C VAL A 249 -0.91 -18.95 5.47
N LEU A 250 -1.06 -18.07 6.46
CA LEU A 250 -1.94 -18.32 7.61
C LEU A 250 -3.26 -17.60 7.36
N PRO A 251 -4.39 -18.33 7.16
CA PRO A 251 -5.69 -17.71 6.94
C PRO A 251 -6.12 -16.80 8.08
N SER A 252 -6.75 -15.68 7.77
CA SER A 252 -7.25 -14.74 8.77
C SER A 252 -8.20 -15.38 9.77
N ALA A 253 -8.98 -16.38 9.35
CA ALA A 253 -9.84 -17.14 10.26
C ALA A 253 -9.04 -17.90 11.34
N GLU A 254 -7.88 -18.48 10.97
CA GLU A 254 -6.98 -19.15 11.93
C GLU A 254 -6.34 -18.12 12.88
N VAL A 255 -5.98 -16.92 12.38
CA VAL A 255 -5.48 -15.82 13.23
C VAL A 255 -6.49 -15.45 14.29
N ILE A 256 -7.77 -15.28 13.92
CA ILE A 256 -8.84 -14.95 14.87
C ILE A 256 -9.07 -16.10 15.85
N GLN A 257 -9.12 -17.35 15.39
CA GLN A 257 -9.23 -18.51 16.27
C GLN A 257 -8.11 -18.57 17.31
N LEU A 258 -6.86 -18.35 16.86
CA LEU A 258 -5.70 -18.30 17.76
C LEU A 258 -5.83 -17.19 18.79
N LEU A 259 -6.20 -15.99 18.38
CA LEU A 259 -6.40 -14.86 19.29
C LEU A 259 -7.51 -15.13 20.31
N GLN A 260 -8.61 -15.74 19.91
CA GLN A 260 -9.74 -16.06 20.78
C GLN A 260 -9.43 -17.12 21.86
N THR A 261 -8.32 -17.85 21.74
CA THR A 261 -7.88 -18.75 22.83
C THR A 261 -7.48 -17.99 24.11
N GLU A 262 -7.12 -16.71 23.98
CA GLU A 262 -6.59 -15.90 25.09
C GLU A 262 -7.27 -14.54 25.26
N LEU A 263 -7.82 -14.00 24.18
CA LEU A 263 -8.37 -12.64 24.11
C LEU A 263 -9.80 -12.72 23.56
N PRO A 264 -10.83 -12.49 24.39
CA PRO A 264 -12.20 -12.48 23.88
C PRO A 264 -12.38 -11.38 22.85
N LEU A 265 -12.87 -11.75 21.64
CA LEU A 265 -13.05 -10.86 20.52
C LEU A 265 -14.49 -10.95 19.98
N ILE A 266 -15.04 -9.81 19.57
CA ILE A 266 -16.33 -9.71 18.87
C ILE A 266 -16.13 -9.04 17.52
N ALA A 267 -16.88 -9.47 16.50
CA ALA A 267 -16.88 -8.82 15.21
C ALA A 267 -17.50 -7.43 15.30
N LEU A 268 -16.89 -6.45 14.61
CA LEU A 268 -17.38 -5.08 14.50
C LEU A 268 -17.78 -4.77 13.06
N GLU A 269 -18.79 -3.90 12.90
CA GLU A 269 -19.18 -3.41 11.59
C GLU A 269 -18.05 -2.61 10.91
N PRO A 270 -17.94 -2.64 9.57
CA PRO A 270 -17.00 -1.81 8.84
C PRO A 270 -17.16 -0.32 9.17
N ALA A 271 -16.05 0.39 9.38
CA ALA A 271 -16.08 1.83 9.65
C ALA A 271 -16.36 2.66 8.38
N SER A 272 -16.16 2.09 7.20
CA SER A 272 -16.42 2.76 5.91
C SER A 272 -16.58 1.74 4.78
N VAL A 273 -17.29 2.14 3.72
CA VAL A 273 -17.41 1.34 2.49
C VAL A 273 -16.02 1.14 1.85
N GLY A 274 -15.70 -0.10 1.50
CA GLY A 274 -14.40 -0.46 0.91
C GLY A 274 -13.26 -0.60 1.91
N GLU A 275 -13.56 -0.66 3.22
CA GLU A 275 -12.56 -1.03 4.22
C GLU A 275 -12.04 -2.44 3.95
N THR A 276 -10.70 -2.61 3.94
CA THR A 276 -10.08 -3.91 3.62
C THR A 276 -9.92 -4.82 4.81
N ALA A 277 -9.92 -4.26 6.01
CA ALA A 277 -9.77 -5.03 7.23
C ALA A 277 -11.14 -5.38 7.82
N GLN A 278 -11.38 -6.65 8.10
CA GLN A 278 -12.45 -7.05 9.01
C GLN A 278 -12.05 -6.64 10.42
N ARG A 279 -12.94 -5.95 11.12
CA ARG A 279 -12.68 -5.37 12.44
C ARG A 279 -13.17 -6.28 13.55
N TRP A 280 -12.38 -6.39 14.61
CA TRP A 280 -12.67 -7.18 15.79
C TRP A 280 -12.36 -6.37 17.06
N GLY A 281 -13.36 -6.12 17.88
CA GLY A 281 -13.19 -5.43 19.15
C GLY A 281 -12.80 -6.40 20.26
N PHE A 282 -11.97 -5.97 21.20
CA PHE A 282 -11.79 -6.72 22.46
C PHE A 282 -13.10 -6.67 23.24
N ALA A 283 -13.54 -7.84 23.74
CA ALA A 283 -14.76 -7.93 24.54
C ALA A 283 -14.46 -7.76 26.01
N ASP A 284 -15.37 -7.10 26.75
CA ASP A 284 -15.38 -7.06 28.19
C ASP A 284 -16.02 -8.33 28.81
N ALA A 285 -16.15 -8.36 30.12
CA ALA A 285 -16.74 -9.49 30.85
C ALA A 285 -18.23 -9.74 30.51
N SER A 286 -18.93 -8.77 29.94
CA SER A 286 -20.33 -8.89 29.50
C SER A 286 -20.43 -9.43 28.06
N GLY A 287 -19.30 -9.51 27.32
CA GLY A 287 -19.25 -9.84 25.92
C GLY A 287 -19.47 -8.65 24.99
N ALA A 288 -19.54 -7.41 25.51
CA ALA A 288 -19.65 -6.19 24.71
C ALA A 288 -18.26 -5.67 24.31
N HIS A 289 -18.23 -4.81 23.26
CA HIS A 289 -16.96 -4.18 22.84
C HIS A 289 -16.42 -3.24 23.93
N ASP A 290 -15.26 -3.56 24.46
CA ASP A 290 -14.49 -2.66 25.30
C ASP A 290 -13.72 -1.64 24.44
N VAL A 291 -14.29 -0.46 24.26
CA VAL A 291 -13.70 0.60 23.43
C VAL A 291 -12.33 1.05 23.96
N GLN A 292 -12.07 0.94 25.26
CA GLN A 292 -10.78 1.31 25.88
C GLN A 292 -9.70 0.24 25.60
N ALA A 293 -10.10 -1.03 25.53
CA ALA A 293 -9.21 -2.10 25.10
C ALA A 293 -8.89 -2.03 23.60
N GLY A 294 -9.75 -1.37 22.82
CA GLY A 294 -9.54 -1.10 21.41
C GLY A 294 -9.97 -2.23 20.47
N GLU A 295 -9.33 -2.28 19.32
CA GLU A 295 -9.68 -3.22 18.26
C GLU A 295 -8.46 -3.75 17.52
N ILE A 296 -8.64 -4.88 16.86
CA ILE A 296 -7.72 -5.42 15.87
C ILE A 296 -8.41 -5.51 14.50
N GLY A 297 -7.64 -5.68 13.44
CA GLY A 297 -8.15 -5.95 12.10
C GLY A 297 -7.48 -7.17 11.47
N VAL A 298 -8.19 -7.86 10.58
CA VAL A 298 -7.59 -8.89 9.72
C VAL A 298 -7.84 -8.54 8.26
N ILE A 299 -6.82 -8.72 7.41
CA ILE A 299 -6.90 -8.43 5.97
C ILE A 299 -6.71 -9.75 5.22
N SER A 300 -7.82 -10.35 4.83
CA SER A 300 -7.92 -11.67 4.21
C SER A 300 -7.67 -11.60 2.70
N SER A 301 -6.49 -11.12 2.30
CA SER A 301 -6.18 -10.82 0.89
C SER A 301 -6.13 -12.06 0.00
N VAL A 302 -5.91 -13.23 0.59
CA VAL A 302 -5.73 -14.51 -0.11
C VAL A 302 -6.97 -15.39 0.02
N THR A 303 -7.46 -15.57 1.26
CA THR A 303 -8.54 -16.52 1.55
C THR A 303 -9.93 -15.92 1.38
N GLN A 304 -10.08 -14.59 1.50
CA GLN A 304 -11.36 -13.91 1.31
C GLN A 304 -11.16 -12.63 0.50
N ALA A 305 -11.28 -12.75 -0.82
CA ALA A 305 -11.05 -11.62 -1.73
C ALA A 305 -12.07 -10.49 -1.50
N PHE A 306 -11.58 -9.24 -1.55
CA PHE A 306 -12.39 -8.01 -1.41
C PHE A 306 -12.32 -7.14 -2.68
N CYS A 307 -12.24 -7.76 -3.86
CA CYS A 307 -12.16 -7.05 -5.14
C CYS A 307 -13.46 -6.31 -5.47
N SER A 308 -14.61 -6.79 -4.99
CA SER A 308 -15.95 -6.19 -5.19
C SER A 308 -16.04 -4.76 -4.66
N ASP A 309 -15.31 -4.44 -3.58
CA ASP A 309 -15.36 -3.14 -2.90
C ASP A 309 -14.08 -2.33 -3.06
N CYS A 310 -13.18 -2.75 -3.95
CA CYS A 310 -11.88 -2.12 -4.11
C CYS A 310 -11.98 -0.75 -4.79
N ASN A 311 -11.81 0.31 -4.01
CA ASN A 311 -11.93 1.72 -4.39
C ASN A 311 -10.58 2.44 -4.60
N ARG A 312 -9.47 1.67 -4.82
CA ARG A 312 -8.09 2.16 -4.78
C ARG A 312 -7.47 2.27 -6.15
N ALA A 313 -6.87 3.43 -6.42
CA ALA A 313 -5.91 3.67 -7.49
C ALA A 313 -4.49 3.75 -6.92
N ARG A 314 -3.46 3.49 -7.74
CA ARG A 314 -2.06 3.51 -7.35
C ARG A 314 -1.23 4.27 -8.38
N LEU A 315 -0.56 5.33 -7.95
CA LEU A 315 0.37 6.08 -8.76
C LEU A 315 1.80 5.66 -8.39
N SER A 316 2.54 5.15 -9.36
CA SER A 316 3.95 4.81 -9.15
C SER A 316 4.82 6.06 -9.03
N THR A 317 6.03 5.87 -8.55
CA THR A 317 6.98 6.95 -8.33
C THR A 317 7.41 7.69 -9.61
N GLU A 318 7.24 7.06 -10.77
CA GLU A 318 7.49 7.67 -12.09
C GLU A 318 6.22 8.06 -12.87
N GLY A 319 5.03 7.96 -12.24
CA GLY A 319 3.80 8.45 -12.84
C GLY A 319 3.01 7.44 -13.66
N GLN A 320 3.23 6.13 -13.46
CA GLN A 320 2.36 5.09 -14.00
C GLN A 320 1.17 4.89 -13.07
N LEU A 321 -0.04 4.87 -13.62
CA LEU A 321 -1.28 4.59 -12.89
C LEU A 321 -1.62 3.10 -12.97
N TYR A 322 -1.78 2.46 -11.82
CA TYR A 322 -2.18 1.07 -11.69
C TYR A 322 -3.53 0.97 -10.97
N LEU A 323 -4.39 0.08 -11.43
CA LEU A 323 -5.75 -0.10 -10.91
C LEU A 323 -5.83 -1.28 -9.92
N CYS A 324 -4.83 -2.15 -9.90
CA CYS A 324 -4.75 -3.32 -9.03
C CYS A 324 -3.33 -3.46 -8.42
N LEU A 325 -3.25 -4.05 -7.21
CA LEU A 325 -1.96 -4.38 -6.58
C LEU A 325 -1.21 -5.49 -7.36
N PHE A 326 -1.94 -6.31 -8.09
CA PHE A 326 -1.42 -7.44 -8.86
C PHE A 326 -1.31 -7.10 -10.36
N ALA A 327 -1.33 -5.83 -10.72
CA ALA A 327 -1.23 -5.40 -12.10
C ALA A 327 0.15 -5.73 -12.68
N SER A 328 0.18 -6.01 -13.98
CA SER A 328 1.39 -6.23 -14.78
C SER A 328 1.73 -5.03 -15.66
N GLN A 329 0.76 -4.15 -15.91
CA GLN A 329 0.88 -2.97 -16.78
C GLN A 329 0.25 -1.76 -16.10
N GLY A 330 0.82 -0.57 -16.37
CA GLY A 330 0.32 0.72 -15.91
C GLY A 330 -0.06 1.63 -17.08
N HIS A 331 -0.71 2.74 -16.76
CA HIS A 331 -1.07 3.81 -17.70
C HIS A 331 -0.18 5.03 -17.46
N ASP A 332 0.49 5.53 -18.47
CA ASP A 332 1.47 6.62 -18.35
C ASP A 332 0.81 8.00 -18.21
N LEU A 333 0.63 8.45 -16.95
CA LEU A 333 0.19 9.81 -16.66
C LEU A 333 1.33 10.82 -16.69
N ARG A 334 2.60 10.39 -16.51
CA ARG A 334 3.76 11.29 -16.57
C ARG A 334 3.87 11.96 -17.93
N ASN A 335 3.66 11.21 -18.99
CA ASN A 335 3.71 11.76 -20.33
C ASN A 335 2.69 12.89 -20.51
N LEU A 336 1.45 12.72 -20.05
CA LEU A 336 0.42 13.77 -20.08
C LEU A 336 0.84 15.01 -19.29
N VAL A 337 1.42 14.83 -18.12
CA VAL A 337 1.88 15.94 -17.27
C VAL A 337 3.03 16.71 -17.93
N ARG A 338 3.94 16.05 -18.66
CA ARG A 338 5.17 16.62 -19.20
C ARG A 338 5.07 17.10 -20.65
N ASN A 339 4.06 16.66 -21.40
CA ASN A 339 3.88 17.04 -22.81
C ASN A 339 3.02 18.30 -23.01
N GLY A 340 2.62 18.98 -21.93
CA GLY A 340 1.81 20.20 -22.00
C GLY A 340 0.29 19.96 -22.06
N SER A 341 -0.21 18.73 -21.79
CA SER A 341 -1.66 18.49 -21.68
C SER A 341 -2.29 19.35 -20.59
N THR A 342 -3.54 19.75 -20.80
CA THR A 342 -4.31 20.55 -19.82
C THR A 342 -4.71 19.72 -18.61
N ASP A 343 -5.25 20.35 -17.58
CA ASP A 343 -5.78 19.65 -16.41
C ASP A 343 -7.05 18.87 -16.75
N GLU A 344 -7.85 19.38 -17.69
CA GLU A 344 -9.04 18.72 -18.21
C GLU A 344 -8.66 17.45 -19.00
N ASP A 345 -7.59 17.49 -19.81
CA ASP A 345 -7.10 16.31 -20.53
C ASP A 345 -6.62 15.23 -19.56
N LEU A 346 -5.91 15.65 -18.51
CA LEU A 346 -5.43 14.74 -17.46
C LEU A 346 -6.60 14.13 -16.67
N ALA A 347 -7.59 14.95 -16.28
CA ALA A 347 -8.81 14.49 -15.63
C ALA A 347 -9.57 13.50 -16.51
N SER A 348 -9.78 13.82 -17.78
CA SER A 348 -10.46 12.97 -18.74
C SER A 348 -9.74 11.62 -18.92
N ALA A 349 -8.39 11.62 -19.01
CA ALA A 349 -7.61 10.39 -19.09
C ALA A 349 -7.80 9.51 -17.86
N ILE A 350 -7.72 10.08 -16.65
CA ILE A 350 -7.98 9.37 -15.40
C ILE A 350 -9.40 8.80 -15.40
N GLY A 351 -10.38 9.58 -15.84
CA GLY A 351 -11.77 9.16 -15.96
C GLY A 351 -11.94 7.94 -16.86
N HIS A 352 -11.38 7.94 -18.06
CA HIS A 352 -11.43 6.82 -19.01
C HIS A 352 -10.74 5.57 -18.46
N ILE A 353 -9.56 5.73 -17.86
CA ILE A 353 -8.81 4.61 -17.27
C ILE A 353 -9.64 3.95 -16.15
N TRP A 354 -10.24 4.75 -15.26
CA TRP A 354 -11.02 4.19 -14.16
C TRP A 354 -12.33 3.56 -14.62
N THR A 355 -13.09 4.23 -15.47
CA THR A 355 -14.38 3.70 -15.97
C THR A 355 -14.22 2.41 -16.76
N GLY A 356 -13.09 2.22 -17.45
CA GLY A 356 -12.75 0.98 -18.15
C GLY A 356 -12.24 -0.16 -17.25
N ARG A 357 -12.10 0.05 -15.95
CA ARG A 357 -11.50 -0.90 -15.02
C ARG A 357 -12.35 -2.17 -14.83
N THR A 358 -11.71 -3.33 -14.99
CA THR A 358 -12.33 -4.67 -14.81
C THR A 358 -11.59 -5.56 -13.81
N ASP A 359 -10.49 -5.09 -13.18
CA ASP A 359 -9.62 -5.87 -12.31
C ASP A 359 -10.36 -6.58 -11.18
N ARG A 360 -10.07 -7.89 -11.01
CA ARG A 360 -10.56 -8.73 -9.92
C ARG A 360 -9.63 -9.90 -9.61
N TYR A 361 -8.32 -9.66 -9.68
CA TYR A 361 -7.31 -10.71 -9.57
C TYR A 361 -7.52 -11.64 -8.35
N SER A 362 -7.71 -11.09 -7.15
CA SER A 362 -7.84 -11.90 -5.92
C SER A 362 -9.07 -12.81 -5.94
N GLU A 363 -10.17 -12.44 -6.62
CA GLU A 363 -11.36 -13.29 -6.82
C GLU A 363 -11.07 -14.43 -7.79
N LEU A 364 -10.22 -14.21 -8.78
CA LEU A 364 -9.88 -15.20 -9.82
C LEU A 364 -8.73 -16.13 -9.41
N ARG A 365 -7.97 -15.77 -8.36
CA ARG A 365 -6.77 -16.52 -7.94
C ARG A 365 -7.01 -18.00 -7.74
N SER A 366 -8.11 -18.38 -7.10
CA SER A 366 -8.46 -19.80 -6.83
C SER A 366 -8.82 -20.58 -8.08
N GLY A 367 -9.29 -19.90 -9.15
CA GLY A 367 -9.59 -20.51 -10.46
C GLY A 367 -8.39 -20.54 -11.40
N MET A 368 -7.38 -19.73 -11.12
CA MET A 368 -6.10 -19.74 -11.85
C MET A 368 -5.17 -20.75 -11.17
N ALA A 369 -5.48 -22.07 -11.32
CA ALA A 369 -4.54 -23.12 -10.93
C ALA A 369 -3.20 -22.75 -11.54
N ALA A 370 -2.21 -22.53 -10.66
CA ALA A 370 -0.80 -22.34 -10.93
C ALA A 370 -0.40 -22.21 -12.42
N ASP A 371 -0.95 -21.20 -13.11
CA ASP A 371 -0.50 -20.88 -14.46
C ASP A 371 0.85 -20.17 -14.35
N THR A 372 1.87 -20.96 -14.00
CA THR A 372 3.28 -20.57 -14.00
C THR A 372 3.81 -20.33 -15.41
N GLY A 373 2.93 -20.37 -16.43
CA GLY A 373 3.27 -20.34 -17.85
C GLY A 373 2.92 -19.07 -18.63
N SER A 374 2.15 -18.12 -18.07
CA SER A 374 1.70 -16.93 -18.85
C SER A 374 2.79 -15.91 -19.17
N GLY A 375 4.01 -16.05 -18.64
CA GLY A 375 5.14 -15.15 -18.94
C GLY A 375 4.97 -13.68 -18.53
N VAL A 376 3.80 -13.29 -18.03
CA VAL A 376 3.48 -11.91 -17.63
C VAL A 376 3.92 -11.68 -16.17
N ARG A 377 5.03 -10.95 -16.01
CA ARG A 377 5.57 -10.60 -14.70
C ARG A 377 4.74 -9.48 -14.06
N ARG A 378 4.32 -9.65 -12.81
CA ARG A 378 3.64 -8.60 -12.02
C ARG A 378 4.61 -7.52 -11.60
N VAL A 379 4.10 -6.32 -11.45
CA VAL A 379 4.87 -5.18 -10.95
C VAL A 379 5.13 -5.36 -9.46
N GLU A 380 6.33 -5.03 -9.01
CA GLU A 380 6.72 -5.16 -7.62
C GLU A 380 5.94 -4.19 -6.71
N MET A 381 5.54 -4.66 -5.53
CA MET A 381 4.75 -3.88 -4.57
C MET A 381 5.49 -2.62 -4.12
N SER A 382 6.80 -2.71 -3.94
CA SER A 382 7.66 -1.58 -3.55
C SER A 382 7.66 -0.43 -4.57
N TYR A 383 7.36 -0.73 -5.82
CA TYR A 383 7.30 0.25 -6.90
C TYR A 383 5.95 0.96 -6.99
N ILE A 384 4.84 0.24 -6.77
CA ILE A 384 3.46 0.78 -6.91
C ILE A 384 2.78 1.08 -5.56
N GLY A 385 3.46 0.84 -4.47
CA GLY A 385 2.96 1.09 -3.13
C GLY A 385 1.94 0.07 -2.62
N GLY A 386 2.32 -0.69 -1.63
CA GLY A 386 1.52 -1.68 -0.92
C GLY A 386 0.54 -1.08 0.10
#